data_c01ec34f942885fcfd0bbc7a5a6b680c
#
_entry.id   c01ec34f942885fcfd0bbc7a5a6b680c
#
_cell.length_a   1.000
_cell.length_b   1.000
_cell.length_c   1.000
_cell.angle_alpha   90.00
_cell.angle_beta   90.00
_cell.angle_gamma   90.00
#
_symmetry.space_group_name_H-M   'P 1'
#
loop_
_entity.id
_entity.type
_entity.pdbx_description
1 polymer ?
#
loop_
_entity_poly.entity_id
_entity_poly.type
_entity_poly.pdbx_seq_one_letter_code
_entity_poly.pdbx_strand_id
1 'polypeptide(L)'
;MKIFSKFQIEVYNKEEFENAERLGLDTSTVKDSIVDIYIDLEEVESFRETFLIKDNDIKATNIITKGGESYVLLISLEDFLVKYTGRFGEVNIRIQQ
;
A
#
# COMPACT_ATOMS: atom_id res chain seq x y z
N MET A 1 17.31 10.26 13.49
CA MET A 1 17.66 9.72 12.17
C MET A 1 16.44 9.06 11.55
N LYS A 2 16.10 9.46 10.33
CA LYS A 2 14.96 8.86 9.63
C LYS A 2 15.36 7.51 9.05
N ILE A 3 14.54 6.51 9.31
CA ILE A 3 14.74 5.16 8.74
C ILE A 3 13.60 4.90 7.77
N PHE A 4 13.96 4.69 6.51
CA PHE A 4 12.98 4.40 5.48
C PHE A 4 12.89 2.90 5.25
N SER A 5 11.68 2.40 5.19
CA SER A 5 11.40 1.02 4.81
C SER A 5 10.93 0.98 3.37
N LYS A 6 11.41 0.00 2.64
CA LYS A 6 11.04 -0.21 1.24
C LYS A 6 9.77 -1.04 1.17
N PHE A 7 8.84 -0.57 0.36
CA PHE A 7 7.60 -1.29 0.05
C PHE A 7 7.35 -1.26 -1.45
N GLN A 8 6.49 -2.12 -1.90
CA GLN A 8 6.03 -2.13 -3.29
C GLN A 8 4.58 -1.69 -3.34
N ILE A 9 4.26 -0.88 -4.33
CA ILE A 9 2.89 -0.49 -4.64
C ILE A 9 2.62 -0.73 -6.10
N GLU A 10 1.35 -0.91 -6.43
CA GLU A 10 0.90 -1.05 -7.80
C GLU A 10 0.47 0.32 -8.31
N VAL A 11 1.02 0.72 -9.44
CA VAL A 11 0.69 1.99 -10.08
C VAL A 11 0.19 1.71 -11.49
N TYR A 12 -0.93 2.29 -11.86
CA TYR A 12 -1.45 2.19 -13.20
C TYR A 12 -1.53 3.57 -13.83
N ASN A 13 -1.47 3.60 -15.16
CA ASN A 13 -1.60 4.84 -15.89
C ASN A 13 -3.08 5.26 -15.88
N LYS A 14 -3.36 6.27 -15.07
CA LYS A 14 -4.73 6.77 -14.90
C LYS A 14 -5.34 7.24 -16.20
N GLU A 15 -4.55 7.89 -17.04
CA GLU A 15 -5.02 8.39 -18.34
C GLU A 15 -5.41 7.25 -19.26
N GLU A 16 -4.59 6.20 -19.35
CA GLU A 16 -4.92 5.01 -20.14
C GLU A 16 -6.17 4.32 -19.62
N PHE A 17 -6.30 4.22 -18.30
CA PHE A 17 -7.46 3.60 -17.67
C PHE A 17 -8.74 4.38 -18.02
N GLU A 18 -8.72 5.69 -17.85
CA GLU A 18 -9.86 6.54 -18.15
C GLU A 18 -10.21 6.51 -19.63
N ASN A 19 -9.21 6.48 -20.51
CA ASN A 19 -9.44 6.36 -21.95
C ASN A 19 -10.08 5.02 -22.30
N ALA A 20 -9.63 3.93 -21.69
CA ALA A 20 -10.21 2.61 -21.93
C ALA A 20 -11.68 2.57 -21.50
N GLU A 21 -12.01 3.13 -20.33
CA GLU A 21 -13.40 3.23 -19.88
C GLU A 21 -14.26 4.03 -20.85
N ARG A 22 -13.78 5.20 -21.27
CA ARG A 22 -14.52 6.09 -22.15
C ARG A 22 -14.79 5.44 -23.50
N LEU A 23 -13.85 4.63 -23.99
CA LEU A 23 -13.99 3.94 -25.27
C LEU A 23 -14.72 2.61 -25.19
N GLY A 24 -15.14 2.22 -23.97
CA GLY A 24 -15.80 0.94 -23.74
C GLY A 24 -14.87 -0.26 -23.89
N LEU A 25 -13.56 -0.05 -23.77
CA LEU A 25 -12.56 -1.12 -23.79
C LEU A 25 -12.43 -1.78 -22.44
N ASP A 26 -11.92 -3.01 -22.45
CA ASP A 26 -11.65 -3.75 -21.21
C ASP A 26 -10.50 -3.06 -20.46
N THR A 27 -10.80 -2.55 -19.26
CA THR A 27 -9.80 -1.87 -18.43
C THR A 27 -8.74 -2.81 -17.89
N SER A 28 -8.96 -4.13 -17.94
CA SER A 28 -7.97 -5.11 -17.54
C SER A 28 -6.74 -5.13 -18.47
N THR A 29 -6.86 -4.55 -19.65
CA THR A 29 -5.74 -4.42 -20.60
C THR A 29 -4.76 -3.33 -20.23
N VAL A 30 -5.15 -2.41 -19.33
CA VAL A 30 -4.25 -1.36 -18.84
C VAL A 30 -3.17 -2.00 -18.00
N LYS A 31 -1.91 -1.78 -18.40
CA LYS A 31 -0.78 -2.37 -17.69
C LYS A 31 -0.52 -1.66 -16.38
N ASP A 32 -0.40 -2.44 -15.32
CA ASP A 32 0.06 -1.95 -14.03
C ASP A 32 1.56 -2.12 -13.93
N SER A 33 2.18 -1.20 -13.26
CA SER A 33 3.58 -1.28 -12.91
C SER A 33 3.70 -1.40 -11.39
N ILE A 34 4.56 -2.31 -10.96
CA ILE A 34 4.92 -2.41 -9.56
C ILE A 34 6.16 -1.56 -9.35
N VAL A 35 6.08 -0.61 -8.44
CA VAL A 35 7.18 0.30 -8.15
C VAL A 35 7.54 0.22 -6.68
N ASP A 36 8.82 0.47 -6.39
CA ASP A 36 9.31 0.54 -5.03
C ASP A 36 9.09 1.94 -4.49
N ILE A 37 8.60 2.02 -3.26
CA ILE A 37 8.54 3.28 -2.52
C ILE A 37 9.24 3.12 -1.19
N TYR A 38 9.73 4.22 -0.65
CA TYR A 38 10.42 4.26 0.63
C TYR A 38 9.63 5.13 1.57
N ILE A 39 9.21 4.57 2.69
CA ILE A 39 8.33 5.23 3.65
C ILE A 39 9.02 5.28 5.00
N ASP A 40 9.04 6.46 5.60
CA ASP A 40 9.39 6.63 6.99
C ASP A 40 8.21 6.15 7.84
N LEU A 41 8.41 5.04 8.55
CA LEU A 41 7.33 4.43 9.32
C LEU A 41 6.84 5.32 10.45
N GLU A 42 7.62 6.32 10.87
CA GLU A 42 7.17 7.31 11.85
C GLU A 42 6.10 8.25 11.29
N GLU A 43 6.03 8.37 9.97
CA GLU A 43 5.02 9.20 9.30
C GLU A 43 3.70 8.46 9.10
N VAL A 44 3.62 7.17 9.42
CA VAL A 44 2.38 6.40 9.30
C VAL A 44 1.47 6.76 10.48
N GLU A 45 0.30 7.32 10.16
CA GLU A 45 -0.70 7.70 11.16
C GLU A 45 -1.65 6.54 11.44
N SER A 46 -2.06 5.84 10.39
CA SER A 46 -2.97 4.70 10.53
C SER A 46 -2.71 3.65 9.45
N PHE A 47 -3.12 2.43 9.72
CA PHE A 47 -3.00 1.33 8.77
C PHE A 47 -4.13 0.33 8.99
N ARG A 48 -4.49 -0.38 7.93
CA ARG A 48 -5.52 -1.41 7.99
C ARG A 48 -5.30 -2.45 6.90
N GLU A 49 -5.87 -3.63 7.10
CA GLU A 49 -5.92 -4.64 6.07
C GLU A 49 -6.89 -4.22 4.98
N THR A 50 -6.52 -4.47 3.74
CA THR A 50 -7.35 -4.23 2.59
C THR A 50 -7.10 -5.31 1.54
N PHE A 51 -7.74 -5.21 0.40
CA PHE A 51 -7.53 -6.12 -0.72
C PHE A 51 -7.12 -5.31 -1.95
N LEU A 52 -6.42 -5.95 -2.87
CA LEU A 52 -6.08 -5.30 -4.12
C LEU A 52 -7.34 -5.04 -4.94
N ILE A 53 -7.39 -3.89 -5.61
CA ILE A 53 -8.55 -3.49 -6.41
C ILE A 53 -8.82 -4.49 -7.53
N LYS A 54 -7.76 -5.03 -8.16
CA LYS A 54 -7.89 -5.97 -9.27
C LYS A 54 -8.04 -7.42 -8.84
N ASP A 55 -7.66 -7.75 -7.62
CA ASP A 55 -7.72 -9.12 -7.11
C ASP A 55 -8.09 -9.09 -5.64
N ASN A 56 -9.38 -9.27 -5.37
CA ASN A 56 -9.91 -9.25 -4.02
C ASN A 56 -9.45 -10.41 -3.15
N ASP A 57 -8.79 -11.42 -3.73
CA ASP A 57 -8.24 -12.54 -2.98
C ASP A 57 -6.85 -12.23 -2.42
N ILE A 58 -6.21 -11.17 -2.91
CA ILE A 58 -4.89 -10.77 -2.43
C ILE A 58 -5.01 -9.70 -1.37
N LYS A 59 -4.55 -10.04 -0.17
CA LYS A 59 -4.54 -9.11 0.95
C LYS A 59 -3.39 -8.13 0.83
N ALA A 60 -3.66 -6.88 1.16
CA ALA A 60 -2.69 -5.80 1.14
C ALA A 60 -2.85 -4.96 2.40
N THR A 61 -2.01 -3.97 2.57
CA THR A 61 -2.08 -3.06 3.70
C THR A 61 -2.26 -1.63 3.20
N ASN A 62 -3.33 -0.99 3.61
CA ASN A 62 -3.53 0.43 3.34
C ASN A 62 -2.98 1.23 4.51
N ILE A 63 -2.11 2.18 4.20
CA ILE A 63 -1.59 3.11 5.19
C ILE A 63 -2.02 4.53 4.86
N ILE A 64 -2.15 5.34 5.91
CA ILE A 64 -2.38 6.77 5.78
C ILE A 64 -1.28 7.47 6.56
N THR A 65 -0.60 8.40 5.90
CA THR A 65 0.47 9.16 6.51
C THR A 65 -0.06 10.40 7.24
N LYS A 66 0.78 10.97 8.08
CA LYS A 66 0.45 12.22 8.79
C LYS A 66 0.19 13.38 7.83
N GLY A 67 0.75 13.32 6.64
CA GLY A 67 0.49 14.31 5.60
C GLY A 67 -0.82 14.08 4.83
N GLY A 68 -1.58 13.04 5.17
CA GLY A 68 -2.84 12.71 4.50
C GLY A 68 -2.70 11.87 3.23
N GLU A 69 -1.50 11.41 2.92
CA GLU A 69 -1.29 10.53 1.77
C GLU A 69 -1.71 9.10 2.10
N SER A 70 -2.33 8.44 1.14
CA SER A 70 -2.79 7.06 1.28
C SER A 70 -2.07 6.16 0.27
N TYR A 71 -1.58 5.03 0.75
CA TYR A 71 -0.90 4.04 -0.09
C TYR A 71 -1.44 2.65 0.20
N VAL A 72 -1.58 1.85 -0.85
CA VAL A 72 -1.88 0.43 -0.72
C VAL A 72 -0.58 -0.34 -0.97
N LEU A 73 -0.03 -0.88 0.10
CA LEU A 73 1.24 -1.60 0.07
C LEU A 73 0.98 -3.07 -0.31
N LEU A 74 1.79 -3.61 -1.21
CA LEU A 74 1.69 -5.01 -1.65
C LEU A 74 2.33 -5.94 -0.62
N ILE A 75 1.79 -5.93 0.57
CA ILE A 75 2.29 -6.70 1.70
C ILE A 75 1.11 -6.99 2.63
N SER A 76 1.09 -8.16 3.24
CA SER A 76 0.07 -8.49 4.21
C SER A 76 0.19 -7.60 5.45
N LEU A 77 -0.91 -7.42 6.17
CA LEU A 77 -0.88 -6.67 7.42
C LEU A 77 0.09 -7.28 8.43
N GLU A 78 0.15 -8.62 8.50
CA GLU A 78 1.06 -9.31 9.39
C GLU A 78 2.52 -8.97 9.09
N ASP A 79 2.91 -9.02 7.81
CA ASP A 79 4.27 -8.69 7.40
C ASP A 79 4.56 -7.20 7.59
N PHE A 80 3.58 -6.34 7.35
CA PHE A 80 3.71 -4.92 7.63
C PHE A 80 3.98 -4.67 9.11
N LEU A 81 3.26 -5.33 9.99
CA LEU A 81 3.42 -5.18 11.44
C LEU A 81 4.81 -5.59 11.89
N VAL A 82 5.39 -6.62 11.28
CA VAL A 82 6.76 -7.03 11.60
C VAL A 82 7.74 -5.89 11.31
N LYS A 83 7.60 -5.24 10.16
CA LYS A 83 8.44 -4.10 9.81
C LYS A 83 8.19 -2.89 10.70
N TYR A 84 6.93 -2.63 10.98
CA TYR A 84 6.52 -1.49 11.81
C TYR A 84 7.00 -1.63 13.25
N THR A 85 6.87 -2.83 13.82
CA THR A 85 7.34 -3.09 15.19
C THR A 85 8.86 -3.15 15.27
N GLY A 86 9.51 -3.69 14.24
CA GLY A 86 10.97 -3.77 14.19
C GLY A 86 11.65 -2.42 14.30
N ARG A 87 10.98 -1.36 13.86
CA ARG A 87 11.47 0.01 13.95
C ARG A 87 11.70 0.45 15.39
N PHE A 88 10.86 -0.02 16.30
CA PHE A 88 10.91 0.34 17.72
C PHE A 88 11.72 -0.65 18.54
N GLY A 89 12.25 -1.70 17.91
CA GLY A 89 12.86 -2.80 18.64
C GLY A 89 11.81 -3.67 19.26
N GLU A 90 11.82 -3.81 20.58
CA GLU A 90 10.82 -4.62 21.28
C GLU A 90 9.56 -3.77 21.51
N VAL A 91 8.49 -4.09 20.83
CA VAL A 91 7.23 -3.35 20.96
C VAL A 91 6.07 -4.32 21.14
N ASN A 92 5.29 -4.06 22.16
CA ASN A 92 4.01 -4.73 22.36
C ASN A 92 2.93 -3.92 21.63
N ILE A 93 2.62 -4.32 20.42
CA ILE A 93 1.50 -3.71 19.70
C ILE A 93 0.23 -4.47 20.05
N ARG A 94 -0.70 -3.76 20.64
CA ARG A 94 -2.05 -4.26 20.81
C ARG A 94 -2.84 -3.88 19.58
N ILE A 95 -3.19 -4.89 18.82
CA ILE A 95 -4.13 -4.69 17.71
C ILE A 95 -5.51 -4.68 18.34
N GLN A 96 -6.12 -3.51 18.36
CA GLN A 96 -7.53 -3.41 18.71
C GLN A 96 -8.33 -3.57 17.42
N GLN A 97 -9.05 -4.62 17.39
CA GLN A 97 -10.00 -4.85 16.32
C GLN A 97 -11.34 -4.25 16.68
#